data_da5259d4b8c8bd60909a5e771156ca60
#
_entry.id   da5259d4b8c8bd60909a5e771156ca60
#
_cell.length_a   1.000
_cell.length_b   1.000
_cell.length_c   1.000
_cell.angle_alpha   90.00
_cell.angle_beta   90.00
_cell.angle_gamma   90.00
#
_symmetry.space_group_name_H-M   'P 1'
#
loop_
_entity.id
_entity.type
_entity.pdbx_description
1 polymer ?
#
loop_
_entity_poly.entity_id
_entity_poly.type
_entity_poly.pdbx_seq_one_letter_code
_entity_poly.pdbx_strand_id
1 'polypeptide(L)'
;HYPTVAHLYDLTACGASLGDGYGPKVVAKTDTTMDALLATNPSFAVPGLRTSALAALRILAGQRTMTWEPIAFTEIMDAVIAGTFDAGVVIHEGQLTYEEHGLHEVCDLGAWWKSRTSLPLPLGGNAIKKELDVRLGAGATEKITTLLLQSIEYAMANREKSLAWATKWGRGIDMACTNEFV
;
A
#
# COMPACT_ATOMS: atom_id res chain seq x y z
N HIS A 1 -0.76 9.19 6.43
CA HIS A 1 0.36 9.82 7.19
C HIS A 1 0.56 11.30 6.85
N TYR A 2 0.66 11.66 5.57
CA TYR A 2 1.06 13.02 5.16
C TYR A 2 0.29 14.15 5.86
N PRO A 3 -1.05 14.12 5.99
CA PRO A 3 -1.77 15.21 6.66
C PRO A 3 -1.29 15.51 8.09
N THR A 4 -0.74 14.51 8.78
CA THR A 4 -0.24 14.68 10.15
C THR A 4 1.19 15.25 10.23
N VAL A 5 1.91 15.28 9.12
CA VAL A 5 3.31 15.76 9.02
C VAL A 5 3.49 16.88 7.98
N ALA A 6 2.42 17.34 7.34
CA ALA A 6 2.46 18.36 6.30
C ALA A 6 3.05 19.71 6.78
N HIS A 7 3.06 19.96 8.08
CA HIS A 7 3.71 21.13 8.67
C HIS A 7 5.25 21.02 8.67
N LEU A 8 5.80 19.80 8.59
CA LEU A 8 7.25 19.52 8.61
C LEU A 8 7.81 19.12 7.24
N TYR A 9 6.96 18.60 6.34
CA TYR A 9 7.38 18.00 5.08
C TYR A 9 6.61 18.57 3.90
N ASP A 10 7.25 18.69 2.75
CA ASP A 10 6.64 18.89 1.44
C ASP A 10 6.66 17.60 0.64
N LEU A 11 5.61 17.33 -0.13
CA LEU A 11 5.61 16.22 -1.07
C LEU A 11 6.53 16.55 -2.26
N THR A 12 7.27 15.55 -2.72
CA THR A 12 8.02 15.69 -3.98
C THR A 12 7.06 15.62 -5.17
N ALA A 13 7.46 16.25 -6.27
CA ALA A 13 6.69 16.23 -7.51
C ALA A 13 6.75 14.87 -8.26
N CYS A 14 7.53 13.91 -7.77
CA CYS A 14 7.74 12.60 -8.40
C CYS A 14 7.90 11.50 -7.34
N GLY A 15 7.80 10.24 -7.78
CA GLY A 15 8.01 9.07 -6.92
C GLY A 15 6.78 8.70 -6.08
N ALA A 16 5.58 9.13 -6.49
CA ALA A 16 4.34 8.65 -5.88
C ALA A 16 4.05 7.20 -6.33
N SER A 17 3.43 6.43 -5.43
CA SER A 17 2.88 5.11 -5.72
C SER A 17 1.36 5.20 -5.79
N LEU A 18 0.79 4.74 -6.90
CA LEU A 18 -0.63 4.80 -7.21
C LEU A 18 -1.11 3.43 -7.67
N GLY A 19 -2.20 2.94 -7.09
CA GLY A 19 -2.85 1.70 -7.51
C GLY A 19 -3.91 1.99 -8.57
N ASP A 20 -3.62 1.68 -9.83
CA ASP A 20 -4.55 1.91 -10.95
C ASP A 20 -5.38 0.67 -11.25
N GLY A 21 -6.42 0.44 -10.48
CA GLY A 21 -7.29 -0.74 -10.56
C GLY A 21 -6.78 -1.92 -9.73
N TYR A 22 -5.79 -1.72 -8.92
CA TYR A 22 -5.29 -2.67 -7.92
C TYR A 22 -4.87 -1.93 -6.63
N GLY A 23 -4.79 -2.65 -5.51
CA GLY A 23 -4.38 -2.03 -4.26
C GLY A 23 -4.32 -3.01 -3.09
N PRO A 24 -4.36 -2.52 -1.85
CA PRO A 24 -4.48 -3.37 -0.68
C PRO A 24 -5.68 -4.31 -0.80
N LYS A 25 -5.47 -5.58 -0.45
CA LYS A 25 -6.52 -6.59 -0.54
C LYS A 25 -7.08 -6.92 0.84
N VAL A 26 -8.39 -7.02 0.93
CA VAL A 26 -9.07 -7.64 2.08
C VAL A 26 -9.11 -9.13 1.83
N VAL A 27 -8.55 -9.90 2.77
CA VAL A 27 -8.52 -11.37 2.69
C VAL A 27 -9.17 -11.99 3.92
N ALA A 28 -9.79 -13.16 3.75
CA ALA A 28 -10.40 -13.95 4.82
C ALA A 28 -10.16 -15.45 4.59
N LYS A 29 -10.43 -16.28 5.62
CA LYS A 29 -10.33 -17.75 5.53
C LYS A 29 -11.41 -18.37 4.67
N THR A 30 -12.55 -17.73 4.56
CA THR A 30 -13.70 -18.22 3.82
C THR A 30 -13.96 -17.36 2.60
N ASP A 31 -14.32 -17.97 1.52
CA ASP A 31 -14.82 -17.27 0.35
C ASP A 31 -16.13 -16.54 0.70
N THR A 32 -16.11 -15.23 0.64
CA THR A 32 -17.23 -14.37 1.04
C THR A 32 -17.19 -13.04 0.30
N THR A 33 -18.27 -12.30 0.34
CA THR A 33 -18.33 -10.94 -0.19
C THR A 33 -18.10 -9.92 0.90
N MET A 34 -17.65 -8.71 0.52
CA MET A 34 -17.45 -7.62 1.47
C MET A 34 -18.73 -7.24 2.22
N ASP A 35 -19.89 -7.30 1.56
CA ASP A 35 -21.18 -7.02 2.17
C ASP A 35 -21.57 -8.06 3.21
N ALA A 36 -21.37 -9.36 2.90
CA ALA A 36 -21.64 -10.45 3.83
C ALA A 36 -20.69 -10.40 5.03
N LEU A 37 -19.41 -10.14 4.80
CA LEU A 37 -18.43 -9.99 5.87
C LEU A 37 -18.79 -8.84 6.81
N LEU A 38 -19.07 -7.64 6.27
CA LEU A 38 -19.42 -6.47 7.08
C LEU A 38 -20.75 -6.63 7.85
N ALA A 39 -21.65 -7.51 7.42
CA ALA A 39 -22.89 -7.81 8.15
C ALA A 39 -22.64 -8.55 9.48
N THR A 40 -21.48 -9.16 9.67
CA THR A 40 -21.11 -9.88 10.91
C THR A 40 -20.44 -9.02 11.97
N ASN A 41 -20.23 -7.70 11.73
CA ASN A 41 -19.43 -6.81 12.56
C ASN A 41 -17.99 -7.32 12.75
N PRO A 42 -17.24 -7.55 11.67
CA PRO A 42 -15.98 -8.28 11.71
C PRO A 42 -14.85 -7.51 12.38
N SER A 43 -13.86 -8.28 12.83
CA SER A 43 -12.56 -7.80 13.28
C SER A 43 -11.54 -7.87 12.14
N PHE A 44 -10.77 -6.79 11.94
CA PHE A 44 -9.74 -6.70 10.91
C PHE A 44 -8.35 -6.55 11.49
N ALA A 45 -7.39 -7.36 11.03
CA ALA A 45 -5.98 -7.05 11.14
C ALA A 45 -5.58 -6.02 10.09
N VAL A 46 -4.96 -4.91 10.49
CA VAL A 46 -4.59 -3.83 9.57
C VAL A 46 -3.12 -3.45 9.68
N PRO A 47 -2.47 -3.00 8.58
CA PRO A 47 -1.02 -2.73 8.58
C PRO A 47 -0.63 -1.43 9.31
N GLY A 48 -1.61 -0.68 9.79
CA GLY A 48 -1.36 0.53 10.57
C GLY A 48 -2.49 1.55 10.51
N LEU A 49 -2.65 2.33 11.57
CA LEU A 49 -3.77 3.26 11.76
C LEU A 49 -3.77 4.46 10.80
N ARG A 50 -2.63 4.77 10.17
CA ARG A 50 -2.47 5.93 9.27
C ARG A 50 -2.13 5.53 7.85
N THR A 51 -2.50 4.31 7.44
CA THR A 51 -2.25 3.79 6.10
C THR A 51 -3.38 4.14 5.14
N SER A 52 -3.07 4.23 3.86
CA SER A 52 -4.07 4.34 2.78
C SER A 52 -4.98 3.11 2.76
N ALA A 53 -4.44 1.95 3.10
CA ALA A 53 -5.17 0.70 3.20
C ALA A 53 -6.35 0.77 4.20
N LEU A 54 -6.08 1.19 5.44
CA LEU A 54 -7.16 1.38 6.43
C LEU A 54 -8.12 2.50 6.03
N ALA A 55 -7.60 3.59 5.44
CA ALA A 55 -8.46 4.68 4.98
C ALA A 55 -9.43 4.19 3.90
N ALA A 56 -8.97 3.44 2.90
CA ALA A 56 -9.81 2.86 1.85
C ALA A 56 -10.84 1.87 2.42
N LEU A 57 -10.43 0.97 3.32
CA LEU A 57 -11.34 0.05 4.01
C LEU A 57 -12.46 0.79 4.75
N ARG A 58 -12.12 1.84 5.50
CA ARG A 58 -13.11 2.63 6.25
C ARG A 58 -14.08 3.38 5.34
N ILE A 59 -13.59 3.91 4.21
CA ILE A 59 -14.45 4.57 3.22
C ILE A 59 -15.40 3.55 2.58
N LEU A 60 -14.91 2.34 2.25
CA LEU A 60 -15.73 1.26 1.72
C LEU A 60 -16.80 0.82 2.73
N ALA A 61 -16.40 0.59 3.98
CA ALA A 61 -17.32 0.15 5.04
C ALA A 61 -18.39 1.21 5.34
N GLY A 62 -18.09 2.51 5.18
CA GLY A 62 -19.02 3.60 5.46
C GLY A 62 -19.38 3.66 6.95
N GLN A 63 -20.68 3.52 7.25
CA GLN A 63 -21.19 3.53 8.63
C GLN A 63 -21.36 2.13 9.23
N ARG A 64 -20.97 1.07 8.54
CA ARG A 64 -21.06 -0.30 9.05
C ARG A 64 -20.12 -0.51 10.21
N THR A 65 -20.57 -1.29 11.20
CA THR A 65 -19.77 -1.58 12.38
C THR A 65 -18.69 -2.60 12.03
N MET A 66 -17.44 -2.30 12.40
CA MET A 66 -16.30 -3.20 12.33
C MET A 66 -15.27 -2.79 13.39
N THR A 67 -14.44 -3.72 13.82
CA THR A 67 -13.27 -3.42 14.65
C THR A 67 -12.00 -3.63 13.85
N TRP A 68 -10.91 -2.97 14.24
CA TRP A 68 -9.61 -3.16 13.63
C TRP A 68 -8.50 -2.98 14.64
N GLU A 69 -7.44 -3.77 14.45
CA GLU A 69 -6.23 -3.66 15.26
C GLU A 69 -5.00 -3.57 14.33
N PRO A 70 -4.08 -2.63 14.58
CA PRO A 70 -2.84 -2.55 13.84
C PRO A 70 -1.85 -3.61 14.36
N ILE A 71 -1.37 -4.45 13.44
CA ILE A 71 -0.31 -5.41 13.70
C ILE A 71 0.79 -5.29 12.64
N ALA A 72 1.92 -5.96 12.83
CA ALA A 72 2.96 -6.00 11.82
C ALA A 72 2.38 -6.58 10.51
N PHE A 73 2.61 -5.88 9.39
CA PHE A 73 2.00 -6.28 8.12
C PHE A 73 2.40 -7.71 7.68
N THR A 74 3.55 -8.19 8.11
CA THR A 74 4.03 -9.56 7.88
C THR A 74 3.26 -10.62 8.67
N GLU A 75 2.55 -10.25 9.73
CA GLU A 75 1.81 -11.15 10.61
C GLU A 75 0.30 -11.22 10.28
N ILE A 76 -0.18 -10.35 9.36
CA ILE A 76 -1.62 -10.24 9.07
C ILE A 76 -2.20 -11.54 8.56
N MET A 77 -1.56 -12.17 7.57
CA MET A 77 -2.07 -13.43 7.00
C MET A 77 -2.11 -14.54 8.05
N ASP A 78 -1.04 -14.70 8.83
CA ASP A 78 -0.97 -15.70 9.90
C ASP A 78 -2.05 -15.48 10.97
N ALA A 79 -2.31 -14.24 11.33
CA ALA A 79 -3.34 -13.88 12.31
C ALA A 79 -4.77 -14.20 11.80
N VAL A 80 -5.02 -14.03 10.49
CA VAL A 80 -6.29 -14.43 9.86
C VAL A 80 -6.39 -15.95 9.78
N ILE A 81 -5.31 -16.66 9.37
CA ILE A 81 -5.26 -18.12 9.32
C ILE A 81 -5.52 -18.71 10.70
N ALA A 82 -4.93 -18.16 11.74
CA ALA A 82 -5.15 -18.58 13.12
C ALA A 82 -6.57 -18.29 13.64
N GLY A 83 -7.34 -17.43 12.93
CA GLY A 83 -8.70 -17.04 13.37
C GLY A 83 -8.69 -16.01 14.50
N THR A 84 -7.58 -15.31 14.70
CA THR A 84 -7.48 -14.18 15.65
C THR A 84 -8.29 -12.99 15.15
N PHE A 85 -8.36 -12.82 13.83
CA PHE A 85 -9.19 -11.83 13.15
C PHE A 85 -10.04 -12.51 12.08
N ASP A 86 -11.21 -11.94 11.82
CA ASP A 86 -12.13 -12.44 10.79
C ASP A 86 -11.58 -12.16 9.38
N ALA A 87 -10.86 -11.05 9.21
CA ALA A 87 -10.24 -10.68 7.95
C ALA A 87 -8.95 -9.85 8.19
N GLY A 88 -8.15 -9.71 7.14
CA GLY A 88 -6.94 -8.89 7.16
C GLY A 88 -6.82 -7.98 5.94
N VAL A 89 -6.16 -6.84 6.11
CA VAL A 89 -5.82 -5.97 4.99
C VAL A 89 -4.36 -6.18 4.62
N VAL A 90 -4.14 -6.90 3.55
CA VAL A 90 -2.81 -7.28 3.07
C VAL A 90 -2.27 -6.23 2.12
N ILE A 91 -1.02 -5.88 2.33
CA ILE A 91 -0.22 -4.98 1.50
C ILE A 91 1.08 -5.69 1.13
N HIS A 92 1.88 -5.13 0.22
CA HIS A 92 3.14 -5.72 -0.28
C HIS A 92 2.92 -7.04 -1.03
N GLU A 93 3.94 -7.89 -1.05
CA GLU A 93 3.99 -9.19 -1.74
C GLU A 93 2.87 -10.16 -1.32
N GLY A 94 2.35 -10.03 -0.11
CA GLY A 94 1.21 -10.83 0.35
C GLY A 94 -0.05 -10.67 -0.51
N GLN A 95 -0.16 -9.58 -1.27
CA GLN A 95 -1.25 -9.40 -2.25
C GLN A 95 -1.19 -10.40 -3.41
N LEU A 96 -0.03 -11.02 -3.64
CA LEU A 96 0.18 -12.00 -4.70
C LEU A 96 0.16 -13.45 -4.18
N THR A 97 0.40 -13.65 -2.87
CA THR A 97 0.64 -14.98 -2.29
C THR A 97 -0.45 -15.46 -1.33
N TYR A 98 -1.48 -14.65 -1.03
CA TYR A 98 -2.53 -15.01 -0.05
C TYR A 98 -3.25 -16.33 -0.39
N GLU A 99 -3.46 -16.65 -1.69
CA GLU A 99 -4.10 -17.89 -2.13
C GLU A 99 -3.25 -19.12 -1.79
N GLU A 100 -1.92 -19.02 -1.90
CA GLU A 100 -0.99 -20.09 -1.54
C GLU A 100 -1.07 -20.44 -0.05
N HIS A 101 -1.52 -19.48 0.77
CA HIS A 101 -1.75 -19.63 2.20
C HIS A 101 -3.20 -20.04 2.56
N GLY A 102 -4.03 -20.38 1.56
CA GLY A 102 -5.41 -20.80 1.75
C GLY A 102 -6.35 -19.69 2.18
N LEU A 103 -6.02 -18.45 1.88
CA LEU A 103 -6.90 -17.29 2.06
C LEU A 103 -7.61 -16.94 0.76
N HIS A 104 -8.77 -16.29 0.88
CA HIS A 104 -9.60 -15.83 -0.22
C HIS A 104 -9.62 -14.31 -0.27
N GLU A 105 -9.58 -13.75 -1.47
CA GLU A 105 -9.80 -12.32 -1.66
C GLU A 105 -11.28 -12.00 -1.45
N VAL A 106 -11.55 -11.12 -0.50
CA VAL A 106 -12.89 -10.57 -0.27
C VAL A 106 -13.11 -9.30 -1.09
N CYS A 107 -12.07 -8.50 -1.24
CA CYS A 107 -12.11 -7.25 -1.99
C CYS A 107 -10.71 -6.71 -2.28
N ASP A 108 -10.43 -6.33 -3.53
CA ASP A 108 -9.32 -5.45 -3.86
C ASP A 108 -9.77 -3.99 -3.68
N LEU A 109 -9.17 -3.29 -2.70
CA LEU A 109 -9.54 -1.91 -2.36
C LEU A 109 -9.18 -0.91 -3.46
N GLY A 110 -8.18 -1.20 -4.27
CA GLY A 110 -7.79 -0.35 -5.40
C GLY A 110 -8.75 -0.51 -6.58
N ALA A 111 -9.15 -1.74 -6.90
CA ALA A 111 -10.17 -2.02 -7.91
C ALA A 111 -11.53 -1.41 -7.52
N TRP A 112 -11.92 -1.58 -6.26
CA TRP A 112 -13.13 -0.96 -5.72
C TRP A 112 -13.05 0.58 -5.82
N TRP A 113 -11.93 1.18 -5.41
CA TRP A 113 -11.74 2.64 -5.47
C TRP A 113 -11.87 3.15 -6.91
N LYS A 114 -11.19 2.50 -7.85
CA LYS A 114 -11.24 2.89 -9.27
C LYS A 114 -12.66 2.79 -9.83
N SER A 115 -13.40 1.75 -9.50
CA SER A 115 -14.80 1.58 -9.95
C SER A 115 -15.74 2.70 -9.44
N ARG A 116 -15.44 3.26 -8.26
CA ARG A 116 -16.25 4.33 -7.63
C ARG A 116 -15.85 5.73 -8.06
N THR A 117 -14.58 5.96 -8.34
CA THR A 117 -14.01 7.31 -8.54
C THR A 117 -13.48 7.56 -9.94
N SER A 118 -13.23 6.50 -10.71
CA SER A 118 -12.47 6.50 -11.98
C SER A 118 -11.02 7.01 -11.83
N LEU A 119 -10.51 7.09 -10.58
CA LEU A 119 -9.16 7.55 -10.25
C LEU A 119 -8.33 6.41 -9.67
N PRO A 120 -7.00 6.44 -9.83
CA PRO A 120 -6.10 5.52 -9.12
C PRO A 120 -6.13 5.80 -7.61
N LEU A 121 -5.95 4.73 -6.81
CA LEU A 121 -5.88 4.84 -5.35
C LEU A 121 -4.50 5.37 -4.94
N PRO A 122 -4.40 6.48 -4.19
CA PRO A 122 -3.11 6.95 -3.66
C PRO A 122 -2.58 5.99 -2.60
N LEU A 123 -1.41 5.38 -2.84
CA LEU A 123 -0.78 4.42 -1.91
C LEU A 123 0.36 5.06 -1.13
N GLY A 124 1.26 5.77 -1.79
CA GLY A 124 2.39 6.39 -1.14
C GLY A 124 2.92 7.61 -1.89
N GLY A 125 3.78 8.36 -1.22
CA GLY A 125 4.44 9.51 -1.82
C GLY A 125 5.73 9.81 -1.06
N ASN A 126 6.71 10.35 -1.78
CA ASN A 126 7.94 10.82 -1.19
C ASN A 126 7.75 12.21 -0.59
N ALA A 127 8.36 12.46 0.56
CA ALA A 127 8.29 13.74 1.24
C ALA A 127 9.67 14.19 1.70
N ILE A 128 9.93 15.48 1.57
CA ILE A 128 11.19 16.13 1.95
C ILE A 128 10.92 17.08 3.12
N LYS A 129 11.83 17.10 4.09
CA LYS A 129 11.76 18.07 5.19
C LYS A 129 11.88 19.51 4.69
N LYS A 130 10.98 20.38 5.11
CA LYS A 130 10.97 21.80 4.75
C LYS A 130 12.24 22.56 5.16
N GLU A 131 12.89 22.10 6.24
CA GLU A 131 14.12 22.73 6.74
C GLU A 131 15.39 22.42 5.94
N LEU A 132 15.32 21.56 4.88
CA LEU A 132 16.53 21.15 4.16
C LEU A 132 17.25 22.31 3.48
N ASP A 133 16.54 23.26 2.93
CA ASP A 133 17.15 24.45 2.31
C ASP A 133 17.90 25.31 3.34
N VAL A 134 17.40 25.35 4.59
CA VAL A 134 18.09 26.04 5.69
C VAL A 134 19.37 25.30 6.10
N ARG A 135 19.35 23.96 6.10
CA ARG A 135 20.47 23.12 6.56
C ARG A 135 21.56 22.91 5.51
N LEU A 136 21.17 22.80 4.25
CA LEU A 136 22.05 22.39 3.15
C LEU A 136 22.30 23.52 2.13
N GLY A 137 21.68 24.68 2.33
CA GLY A 137 21.72 25.81 1.43
C GLY A 137 20.53 25.90 0.48
N ALA A 138 20.25 27.11 0.01
CA ALA A 138 19.13 27.40 -0.88
C ALA A 138 19.15 26.51 -2.15
N GLY A 139 18.00 25.97 -2.51
CA GLY A 139 17.84 25.09 -3.67
C GLY A 139 18.21 23.62 -3.42
N ALA A 140 18.53 23.23 -2.18
CA ALA A 140 18.82 21.83 -1.85
C ALA A 140 17.61 20.91 -2.10
N THR A 141 16.42 21.35 -1.73
CA THR A 141 15.16 20.61 -1.98
C THR A 141 14.92 20.40 -3.47
N GLU A 142 15.13 21.41 -4.30
CA GLU A 142 14.99 21.30 -5.76
C GLU A 142 16.00 20.32 -6.36
N LYS A 143 17.27 20.40 -5.94
CA LYS A 143 18.32 19.47 -6.39
C LYS A 143 18.01 18.02 -6.02
N ILE A 144 17.55 17.77 -4.80
CA ILE A 144 17.18 16.42 -4.34
C ILE A 144 15.99 15.89 -5.16
N THR A 145 14.97 16.70 -5.41
CA THR A 145 13.81 16.32 -6.23
C THR A 145 14.23 16.02 -7.67
N THR A 146 15.13 16.83 -8.24
CA THR A 146 15.70 16.60 -9.57
C THR A 146 16.48 15.27 -9.64
N LEU A 147 17.32 14.99 -8.64
CA LEU A 147 18.05 13.71 -8.58
C LEU A 147 17.10 12.51 -8.45
N LEU A 148 16.04 12.65 -7.68
CA LEU A 148 15.01 11.61 -7.56
C LEU A 148 14.32 11.35 -8.91
N LEU A 149 13.93 12.42 -9.62
CA LEU A 149 13.34 12.31 -10.95
C LEU A 149 14.29 11.61 -11.94
N GLN A 150 15.54 12.05 -12.00
CA GLN A 150 16.57 11.43 -12.85
C GLN A 150 16.79 9.96 -12.53
N SER A 151 16.74 9.58 -11.25
CA SER A 151 16.84 8.17 -10.82
C SER A 151 15.65 7.33 -11.33
N ILE A 152 14.44 7.89 -11.29
CA ILE A 152 13.23 7.24 -11.82
C ILE A 152 13.33 7.09 -13.35
N GLU A 153 13.70 8.16 -14.05
CA GLU A 153 13.89 8.14 -15.51
C GLU A 153 14.96 7.12 -15.94
N TYR A 154 16.07 7.07 -15.20
CA TYR A 154 17.11 6.05 -15.43
C TYR A 154 16.57 4.64 -15.22
N ALA A 155 15.80 4.42 -14.16
CA ALA A 155 15.22 3.10 -13.86
C ALA A 155 14.25 2.66 -14.98
N MET A 156 13.42 3.57 -15.47
CA MET A 156 12.51 3.30 -16.59
C MET A 156 13.25 3.01 -17.89
N ALA A 157 14.31 3.75 -18.19
CA ALA A 157 15.14 3.55 -19.38
C ALA A 157 16.00 2.28 -19.32
N ASN A 158 16.30 1.78 -18.10
CA ASN A 158 17.13 0.60 -17.85
C ASN A 158 16.37 -0.46 -17.04
N ARG A 159 15.13 -0.78 -17.47
CA ARG A 159 14.18 -1.57 -16.69
C ARG A 159 14.74 -2.91 -16.23
N GLU A 160 15.35 -3.70 -17.10
CA GLU A 160 15.91 -5.01 -16.76
C GLU A 160 16.93 -4.92 -15.61
N LYS A 161 17.88 -3.98 -15.73
CA LYS A 161 18.90 -3.76 -14.72
C LYS A 161 18.31 -3.27 -13.40
N SER A 162 17.29 -2.43 -13.47
CA SER A 162 16.61 -1.87 -12.31
C SER A 162 15.75 -2.93 -11.59
N LEU A 163 15.07 -3.80 -12.34
CA LEU A 163 14.35 -4.95 -11.78
C LEU A 163 15.29 -5.93 -11.10
N ALA A 164 16.43 -6.25 -11.72
CA ALA A 164 17.45 -7.12 -11.10
C ALA A 164 17.99 -6.55 -9.78
N TRP A 165 18.01 -5.23 -9.64
CA TRP A 165 18.33 -4.57 -8.37
C TRP A 165 17.16 -4.63 -7.39
N ALA A 166 15.94 -4.30 -7.82
CA ALA A 166 14.74 -4.27 -6.98
C ALA A 166 14.41 -5.65 -6.38
N THR A 167 14.56 -6.73 -7.17
CA THR A 167 14.32 -8.11 -6.72
C THR A 167 15.15 -8.49 -5.48
N LYS A 168 16.33 -7.90 -5.29
CA LYS A 168 17.15 -8.15 -4.08
C LYS A 168 16.47 -7.69 -2.79
N TRP A 169 15.51 -6.79 -2.90
CA TRP A 169 14.77 -6.21 -1.78
C TRP A 169 13.32 -6.70 -1.70
N GLY A 170 12.92 -7.54 -2.66
CA GLY A 170 11.54 -8.03 -2.83
C GLY A 170 11.14 -9.18 -1.89
N ARG A 171 11.90 -9.46 -0.82
CA ARG A 171 11.55 -10.42 0.23
C ARG A 171 11.15 -11.82 -0.26
N GLY A 172 11.85 -12.32 -1.28
CA GLY A 172 11.63 -13.66 -1.80
C GLY A 172 10.72 -13.76 -3.03
N ILE A 173 10.16 -12.64 -3.50
CA ILE A 173 9.49 -12.65 -4.80
C ILE A 173 10.53 -12.77 -5.93
N ASP A 174 10.16 -13.48 -6.97
CA ASP A 174 10.99 -13.65 -8.16
C ASP A 174 10.96 -12.40 -9.07
N MET A 175 11.71 -12.45 -10.17
CA MET A 175 11.79 -11.31 -11.10
C MET A 175 10.47 -11.08 -11.85
N ALA A 176 9.68 -12.13 -12.12
CA ALA A 176 8.40 -12.00 -12.81
C ALA A 176 7.40 -11.26 -11.92
N CYS A 177 7.25 -11.69 -10.67
CA CYS A 177 6.43 -11.00 -9.66
C CYS A 177 6.94 -9.58 -9.39
N THR A 178 8.28 -9.37 -9.31
CA THR A 178 8.85 -8.02 -9.16
C THR A 178 8.45 -7.10 -10.32
N ASN A 179 8.47 -7.63 -11.56
CA ASN A 179 8.12 -6.86 -12.74
C ASN A 179 6.62 -6.50 -12.82
N GLU A 180 5.77 -7.33 -12.25
CA GLU A 180 4.34 -7.07 -12.15
C GLU A 180 4.05 -6.02 -11.08
N PHE A 181 4.81 -6.04 -9.97
CA PHE A 181 4.61 -5.17 -8.82
C PHE A 181 5.18 -3.75 -9.04
N VAL A 182 6.21 -3.57 -9.87
CA VAL A 182 6.92 -2.31 -10.16
C VAL A 182 6.55 -1.78 -11.54
#